data_752c8867dab9b82e70efeef5da794cb6
#
_entry.id   752c8867dab9b82e70efeef5da794cb6
#
_cell.length_a   1.000
_cell.length_b   1.000
_cell.length_c   1.000
_cell.angle_alpha   90.00
_cell.angle_beta   90.00
_cell.angle_gamma   90.00
#
_symmetry.space_group_name_H-M   'P 1'
#
loop_
_entity.id
_entity.type
_entity.pdbx_description
1 polymer ?
#
loop_
_entity_poly.entity_id
_entity_poly.type
_entity_poly.pdbx_seq_one_letter_code
_entity_poly.pdbx_strand_id
1 'polypeptide(L)'
;MYLEIISPEATLLSGEVDSVIVPGSAGSFQMLNNHAPILSTLKEGIVKISGKIDLDDSVKDKFKKEDVNTTLFKVNSGTVEMLNNKLILLAD
;
A
#
# COMPACT_ATOMS: atom_id res chain seq x y z
N MET A 1 0.94 -0.32 12.01
CA MET A 1 0.63 -1.31 10.94
C MET A 1 1.83 -1.43 10.02
N TYR A 2 2.27 -2.64 9.77
CA TYR A 2 3.39 -2.90 8.87
C TYR A 2 2.87 -3.09 7.46
N LEU A 3 3.42 -2.33 6.50
CA LEU A 3 3.02 -2.42 5.09
C LEU A 3 4.16 -3.00 4.26
N GLU A 4 3.80 -3.92 3.37
CA GLU A 4 4.72 -4.45 2.38
C GLU A 4 4.06 -4.41 1.01
N ILE A 5 4.70 -3.75 0.04
CA ILE A 5 4.22 -3.69 -1.35
C ILE A 5 5.19 -4.49 -2.21
N ILE A 6 4.66 -5.49 -2.89
CA ILE A 6 5.45 -6.45 -3.66
C ILE A 6 4.94 -6.45 -5.11
N SER A 7 5.87 -6.35 -6.06
CA SER A 7 5.59 -6.57 -7.48
C SER A 7 6.27 -7.87 -7.91
N PRO A 8 6.01 -8.38 -9.12
CA PRO A 8 6.66 -9.59 -9.59
C PRO A 8 8.20 -9.52 -9.59
N GLU A 9 8.76 -8.32 -9.74
CA GLU A 9 10.22 -8.17 -9.82
C GLU A 9 10.87 -7.93 -8.46
N ALA A 10 10.16 -7.31 -7.51
CA ALA A 10 10.83 -6.84 -6.30
C ALA A 10 9.85 -6.46 -5.20
N THR A 11 10.38 -6.35 -3.98
CA THR A 11 9.69 -5.65 -2.90
C THR A 11 9.90 -4.15 -3.13
N LEU A 12 8.81 -3.42 -3.32
CA LEU A 12 8.86 -1.99 -3.61
C LEU A 12 8.91 -1.15 -2.36
N LEU A 13 8.30 -1.61 -1.29
CA LEU A 13 8.23 -0.88 -0.02
C LEU A 13 8.01 -1.86 1.11
N SER A 14 8.66 -1.62 2.24
CA SER A 14 8.32 -2.31 3.49
C SER A 14 8.63 -1.38 4.66
N GLY A 15 7.72 -1.31 5.63
CA GLY A 15 7.90 -0.47 6.79
C GLY A 15 6.62 -0.18 7.53
N GLU A 16 6.76 0.49 8.67
CA GLU A 16 5.62 0.90 9.49
C GLU A 16 4.93 2.11 8.89
N VAL A 17 3.60 2.07 8.86
CA VAL A 17 2.77 3.16 8.35
C VAL A 17 1.59 3.37 9.28
N ASP A 18 0.91 4.53 9.14
CA ASP A 18 -0.23 4.87 9.99
C ASP A 18 -1.54 4.37 9.39
N SER A 19 -1.71 4.54 8.10
CA SER A 19 -2.92 4.10 7.41
C SER A 19 -2.67 3.92 5.93
N VAL A 20 -3.53 3.12 5.29
CA VAL A 20 -3.47 2.89 3.84
C VAL A 20 -4.89 2.93 3.28
N ILE A 21 -5.09 3.71 2.22
CA ILE A 21 -6.34 3.71 1.46
C ILE A 21 -6.05 3.02 0.14
N VAL A 22 -6.87 2.03 -0.21
CA VAL A 22 -6.66 1.23 -1.42
C VAL A 22 -7.89 1.29 -2.33
N PRO A 23 -7.69 1.16 -3.67
CA PRO A 23 -8.80 1.12 -4.61
C PRO A 23 -9.34 -0.32 -4.73
N GLY A 24 -10.10 -0.75 -3.73
CA GLY A 24 -10.71 -2.08 -3.76
C GLY A 24 -11.67 -2.24 -4.94
N SER A 25 -11.82 -3.47 -5.44
CA SER A 25 -12.67 -3.73 -6.59
C SER A 25 -14.13 -3.34 -6.35
N ALA A 26 -14.59 -3.42 -5.10
CA ALA A 26 -15.95 -3.03 -4.72
C ALA A 26 -16.03 -1.59 -4.20
N GLY A 27 -14.94 -0.84 -4.25
CA GLY A 27 -14.84 0.53 -3.77
C GLY A 27 -13.61 0.76 -2.92
N SER A 28 -13.18 2.01 -2.84
CA SER A 28 -12.02 2.36 -2.02
C SER A 28 -12.34 2.18 -0.54
N PHE A 29 -11.34 1.73 0.22
CA PHE A 29 -11.49 1.62 1.67
C PHE A 29 -10.16 1.89 2.36
N GLN A 30 -10.24 2.22 3.64
CA GLN A 30 -9.09 2.59 4.46
C GLN A 30 -8.81 1.53 5.51
N MET A 31 -7.54 1.22 5.71
CA MET A 31 -7.10 0.34 6.77
C MET A 31 -6.24 1.11 7.76
N LEU A 32 -6.58 1.00 9.02
CA LEU A 32 -5.88 1.60 10.14
C LEU A 32 -5.20 0.50 10.96
N ASN A 33 -4.44 0.92 11.97
CA ASN A 33 -3.80 0.01 12.90
C ASN A 33 -4.81 -1.02 13.45
N ASN A 34 -4.40 -2.28 13.45
CA ASN A 34 -5.21 -3.37 14.00
C ASN A 34 -6.55 -3.59 13.29
N HIS A 35 -6.64 -3.18 12.03
CA HIS A 35 -7.83 -3.49 11.24
C HIS A 35 -8.07 -5.00 11.20
N ALA A 36 -9.35 -5.39 11.21
CA ALA A 36 -9.73 -6.79 11.13
C ALA A 36 -9.16 -7.45 9.88
N PRO A 37 -8.95 -8.78 9.89
CA PRO A 37 -8.46 -9.48 8.71
C PRO A 37 -9.33 -9.22 7.48
N ILE A 38 -8.67 -8.98 6.34
CA ILE A 38 -9.37 -8.75 5.08
C ILE A 38 -8.50 -9.25 3.93
N LEU A 39 -9.16 -9.76 2.91
CA LEU A 39 -8.54 -10.11 1.63
C LEU A 39 -9.40 -9.48 0.55
N SER A 40 -8.80 -8.67 -0.31
CA SER A 40 -9.54 -7.96 -1.35
C SER A 40 -8.72 -7.86 -2.63
N THR A 41 -9.41 -7.90 -3.76
CA THR A 41 -8.80 -7.56 -5.03
C THR A 41 -8.82 -6.05 -5.22
N LEU A 42 -7.89 -5.54 -6.01
CA LEU A 42 -7.75 -4.11 -6.31
C LEU A 42 -8.01 -3.86 -7.79
N LYS A 43 -8.65 -2.73 -8.06
CA LYS A 43 -8.80 -2.23 -9.43
C LYS A 43 -7.77 -1.13 -9.66
N GLU A 44 -7.67 -0.66 -10.89
CA GLU A 44 -6.80 0.45 -11.22
C GLU A 44 -7.12 1.68 -10.36
N GLY A 45 -6.11 2.29 -9.80
CA GLY A 45 -6.27 3.45 -8.95
C GLY A 45 -5.01 3.81 -8.19
N ILE A 46 -5.19 4.64 -7.18
CA ILE A 46 -4.08 5.16 -6.37
C ILE A 46 -4.20 4.61 -4.95
N VAL A 47 -3.11 4.04 -4.48
CA VAL A 47 -2.93 3.66 -3.07
C VAL A 47 -2.36 4.86 -2.35
N LYS A 48 -3.02 5.28 -1.26
CA LYS A 48 -2.56 6.43 -0.47
C LYS A 48 -2.06 5.92 0.87
N ILE A 49 -0.78 6.20 1.15
CA ILE A 49 -0.09 5.71 2.35
C ILE A 49 0.20 6.88 3.26
N SER A 50 -0.29 6.82 4.49
CA SER A 50 -0.03 7.84 5.50
C SER A 50 1.02 7.35 6.48
N GLY A 51 2.02 8.18 6.74
CA GLY A 51 3.13 7.88 7.62
C GLY A 51 4.45 8.31 6.99
N LYS A 52 5.47 8.43 7.83
CA LYS A 52 6.81 8.73 7.34
C LYS A 52 7.44 7.44 6.84
N ILE A 53 7.68 7.38 5.54
CA ILE A 53 8.35 6.21 4.94
C ILE A 53 9.53 6.68 4.12
N ASP A 54 10.59 5.84 4.12
CA ASP A 54 11.75 6.07 3.29
C ASP A 54 11.66 5.17 2.08
N LEU A 55 11.80 5.75 0.89
CA LEU A 55 11.77 5.01 -0.35
C LEU A 55 13.19 4.71 -0.80
N ASP A 56 13.44 3.46 -1.17
CA ASP A 56 14.71 3.08 -1.77
C ASP A 56 14.86 3.81 -3.10
N ASP A 57 16.07 4.30 -3.40
CA ASP A 57 16.33 5.04 -4.62
C ASP A 57 15.98 4.25 -5.88
N SER A 58 16.11 2.93 -5.82
CA SER A 58 15.82 2.07 -6.98
C SER A 58 14.34 2.02 -7.35
N VAL A 59 13.44 2.40 -6.42
CA VAL A 59 11.99 2.30 -6.65
C VAL A 59 11.27 3.64 -6.45
N LYS A 60 11.98 4.70 -6.06
CA LYS A 60 11.29 5.93 -5.66
C LYS A 60 10.54 6.60 -6.81
N ASP A 61 10.89 6.32 -8.06
CA ASP A 61 10.15 6.83 -9.22
C ASP A 61 8.80 6.15 -9.42
N LYS A 62 8.53 5.04 -8.73
CA LYS A 62 7.23 4.37 -8.76
C LYS A 62 6.24 4.98 -7.77
N PHE A 63 6.71 5.91 -6.95
CA PHE A 63 5.92 6.55 -5.91
C PHE A 63 5.91 8.06 -6.12
N LYS A 64 4.89 8.70 -5.56
CA LYS A 64 4.81 10.17 -5.55
C LYS A 64 4.61 10.63 -4.12
N LYS A 65 5.52 11.48 -3.63
CA LYS A 65 5.35 12.11 -2.32
C LYS A 65 4.44 13.31 -2.47
N GLU A 66 3.28 13.27 -1.82
CA GLU A 66 2.35 14.38 -1.79
C GLU A 66 2.77 15.39 -0.74
N ASP A 67 3.22 14.90 0.41
CA ASP A 67 3.86 15.69 1.47
C ASP A 67 4.73 14.75 2.32
N VAL A 68 5.28 15.26 3.43
CA VAL A 68 6.22 14.51 4.26
C VAL A 68 5.57 13.25 4.86
N ASN A 69 4.26 13.24 5.04
CA ASN A 69 3.53 12.12 5.65
C ASN A 69 2.62 11.37 4.68
N THR A 70 2.61 11.71 3.40
CA THR A 70 1.69 11.11 2.45
C THR A 70 2.41 10.69 1.19
N THR A 71 2.32 9.41 0.86
CA THR A 71 2.93 8.83 -0.33
C THR A 71 1.86 8.16 -1.17
N LEU A 72 1.92 8.37 -2.48
CA LEU A 72 0.97 7.79 -3.44
C LEU A 72 1.66 6.74 -4.28
N PHE A 73 0.94 5.66 -4.56
CA PHE A 73 1.42 4.57 -5.39
C PHE A 73 0.32 4.17 -6.37
N LYS A 74 0.61 4.23 -7.67
CA LYS A 74 -0.37 3.84 -8.68
C LYS A 74 -0.33 2.32 -8.87
N VAL A 75 -1.51 1.70 -8.82
CA VAL A 75 -1.68 0.27 -9.05
C VAL A 75 -2.61 0.07 -10.24
N ASN A 76 -2.32 -0.91 -11.09
CA ASN A 76 -3.20 -1.27 -12.21
C ASN A 76 -4.16 -2.37 -11.80
N SER A 77 -3.68 -3.33 -11.04
CA SER A 77 -4.47 -4.41 -10.45
C SER A 77 -3.64 -5.04 -9.35
N GLY A 78 -4.27 -5.86 -8.53
CA GLY A 78 -3.55 -6.54 -7.47
C GLY A 78 -4.46 -7.08 -6.42
N THR A 79 -3.86 -7.46 -5.30
CA THR A 79 -4.58 -7.95 -4.12
C THR A 79 -3.98 -7.33 -2.87
N VAL A 80 -4.80 -7.26 -1.83
CA VAL A 80 -4.34 -6.80 -0.54
C VAL A 80 -4.84 -7.75 0.53
N GLU A 81 -3.96 -8.09 1.47
CA GLU A 81 -4.30 -8.95 2.60
C GLU A 81 -3.85 -8.28 3.89
N MET A 82 -4.76 -8.16 4.85
CA MET A 82 -4.48 -7.65 6.19
C MET A 82 -4.65 -8.77 7.19
N LEU A 83 -3.61 -9.05 7.96
CA LEU A 83 -3.63 -10.08 8.99
C LEU A 83 -2.62 -9.73 10.06
N ASN A 84 -3.03 -9.81 11.33
CA ASN A 84 -2.15 -9.56 12.48
C ASN A 84 -1.39 -8.24 12.36
N ASN A 85 -2.08 -7.16 12.01
CA ASN A 85 -1.53 -5.81 11.86
C ASN A 85 -0.43 -5.72 10.80
N LYS A 86 -0.45 -6.63 9.84
CA LYS A 86 0.47 -6.61 8.70
C LYS A 86 -0.34 -6.60 7.41
N LEU A 87 -0.05 -5.63 6.56
CA LEU A 87 -0.72 -5.44 5.28
C LEU A 87 0.25 -5.78 4.16
N ILE A 88 -0.14 -6.75 3.33
CA ILE A 88 0.63 -7.13 2.16
C ILE A 88 -0.17 -6.73 0.92
N LEU A 89 0.43 -5.93 0.06
CA LEU A 89 -0.16 -5.51 -1.21
C LEU A 89 0.67 -6.10 -2.34
N LEU A 90 0.04 -6.96 -3.12
CA LEU A 90 0.65 -7.56 -4.30
C LEU A 90 0.17 -6.78 -5.52
N ALA A 91 1.09 -6.09 -6.18
CA ALA A 91 0.78 -5.26 -7.34
C ALA A 91 1.26 -5.93 -8.63
N ASP A 92 0.47 -5.81 -9.67
CA ASP A 92 0.88 -6.30 -10.99
C ASP A 92 1.72 -5.27 -11.74
#